data_fdb4008f4c2557b8307d4379044a90cc
#
_entry.id   fdb4008f4c2557b8307d4379044a90cc
#
_cell.length_a   1.000
_cell.length_b   1.000
_cell.length_c   1.000
_cell.angle_alpha   90.00
_cell.angle_beta   90.00
_cell.angle_gamma   90.00
#
_symmetry.space_group_name_H-M   'P 1'
#
loop_
_entity.id
_entity.type
_entity.pdbx_description
1 polymer ?
#
loop_
_entity_poly.entity_id
_entity_poly.type
_entity_poly.pdbx_seq_one_letter_code
_entity_poly.pdbx_strand_id
1 'polypeptide(L)'
;MDSEYLQKQPFDAVIAVSGFESRAAYLVDKINTNTIPEKIALAYTELTDCLFRSHNDNKYRDLGFTFHNVPSKDISALPEILDLVCSKNRKKNLDILIDYTSMTKIWYNGILNYFSELEESFAHVNLWFCYSPSEFTKAHSDVSNRFFDPVIPKSQGNKPVALILGLGFEKGRSEDLAKQLDAQVTFAFYADPAYDERYVSEVLQSNQALLKRISQDKIIKYPIYDLNSINESLTKFCINLRLSHQLVLAPIGPKPFTLMCFILSTRYPDIKLWKVSTAGNFAASDRKPYGELLLYKVTFTTEEVDY
;
A
#
# COMPACT_ATOMS: atom_id res chain seq x y z
N MET A 1 1.98 9.41 -14.30
CA MET A 1 1.04 9.08 -15.41
C MET A 1 -0.19 9.95 -15.21
N ASP A 2 -0.63 10.65 -16.26
CA ASP A 2 -1.60 11.74 -16.20
C ASP A 2 -3.04 11.21 -15.99
N SER A 3 -3.90 11.97 -15.35
CA SER A 3 -5.34 11.69 -15.21
C SER A 3 -6.03 11.51 -16.58
N GLU A 4 -5.52 12.15 -17.62
CA GLU A 4 -5.96 11.96 -19.01
C GLU A 4 -5.74 10.55 -19.55
N TYR A 5 -4.69 9.87 -19.09
CA TYR A 5 -4.42 8.48 -19.43
C TYR A 5 -5.47 7.56 -18.80
N LEU A 6 -5.81 7.78 -17.51
CA LEU A 6 -6.82 6.98 -16.81
C LEU A 6 -8.22 7.06 -17.46
N GLN A 7 -8.58 8.23 -18.02
CA GLN A 7 -9.86 8.41 -18.68
C GLN A 7 -10.01 7.63 -19.99
N LYS A 8 -8.88 7.31 -20.63
CA LYS A 8 -8.84 6.60 -21.92
C LYS A 8 -8.70 5.09 -21.77
N GLN A 9 -8.36 4.61 -20.56
CA GLN A 9 -8.09 3.20 -20.31
C GLN A 9 -9.39 2.43 -20.11
N PRO A 10 -9.64 1.36 -20.87
CA PRO A 10 -10.81 0.51 -20.65
C PRO A 10 -10.57 -0.41 -19.45
N PHE A 11 -11.11 -0.07 -18.30
CA PHE A 11 -11.09 -0.93 -17.13
C PHE A 11 -12.29 -1.88 -17.13
N ASP A 12 -12.08 -3.13 -16.74
CA ASP A 12 -13.12 -4.13 -16.53
C ASP A 12 -13.79 -3.98 -15.16
N ALA A 13 -13.03 -3.52 -14.17
CA ALA A 13 -13.52 -3.26 -12.83
C ALA A 13 -12.80 -2.06 -12.18
N VAL A 14 -13.48 -1.43 -11.22
CA VAL A 14 -12.88 -0.51 -10.26
C VAL A 14 -13.21 -0.95 -8.85
N ILE A 15 -12.19 -1.04 -8.01
CA ILE A 15 -12.32 -1.35 -6.58
C ILE A 15 -11.81 -0.14 -5.79
N ALA A 16 -12.70 0.47 -5.02
CA ALA A 16 -12.40 1.64 -4.20
C ALA A 16 -12.84 1.42 -2.75
N VAL A 17 -12.48 2.33 -1.87
CA VAL A 17 -12.88 2.26 -0.46
C VAL A 17 -13.72 3.47 -0.09
N SER A 18 -14.93 3.23 0.42
CA SER A 18 -15.72 4.27 1.05
C SER A 18 -15.18 4.52 2.47
N GLY A 19 -14.18 5.39 2.55
CA GLY A 19 -13.53 5.81 3.79
C GLY A 19 -14.11 7.11 4.32
N PHE A 20 -13.58 7.57 5.45
CA PHE A 20 -14.01 8.81 6.14
C PHE A 20 -13.21 10.06 5.72
N GLU A 21 -12.11 9.92 4.98
CA GLU A 21 -11.32 11.05 4.49
C GLU A 21 -12.00 11.72 3.28
N SER A 22 -11.88 13.04 3.14
CA SER A 22 -12.44 13.76 1.99
C SER A 22 -11.84 13.32 0.65
N ARG A 23 -10.60 12.80 0.65
CA ARG A 23 -9.94 12.27 -0.55
C ARG A 23 -10.33 10.83 -0.90
N ALA A 24 -11.15 10.15 -0.08
CA ALA A 24 -11.49 8.74 -0.31
C ALA A 24 -12.23 8.53 -1.65
N ALA A 25 -12.99 9.53 -2.10
CA ALA A 25 -13.70 9.50 -3.37
C ALA A 25 -13.09 10.44 -4.45
N TYR A 26 -11.81 10.83 -4.28
CA TYR A 26 -11.18 11.77 -5.22
C TYR A 26 -10.90 11.15 -6.60
N LEU A 27 -10.56 9.87 -6.65
CA LEU A 27 -10.33 9.17 -7.92
C LEU A 27 -11.58 9.21 -8.82
N VAL A 28 -12.77 8.94 -8.28
CA VAL A 28 -14.00 8.88 -9.07
C VAL A 28 -14.45 10.24 -9.63
N ASP A 29 -13.88 11.35 -9.13
CA ASP A 29 -14.03 12.69 -9.74
C ASP A 29 -13.10 12.91 -10.95
N LYS A 30 -12.10 12.06 -11.11
CA LYS A 30 -11.05 12.20 -12.14
C LYS A 30 -11.22 11.24 -13.30
N ILE A 31 -12.10 10.25 -13.20
CA ILE A 31 -12.33 9.23 -14.22
C ILE A 31 -13.81 9.16 -14.61
N ASN A 32 -14.06 8.63 -15.81
CA ASN A 32 -15.42 8.32 -16.24
C ASN A 32 -15.82 6.91 -15.77
N THR A 33 -16.49 6.82 -14.64
CA THR A 33 -16.92 5.52 -14.09
C THR A 33 -18.07 4.87 -14.87
N ASN A 34 -18.78 5.60 -15.75
CA ASN A 34 -19.89 5.03 -16.55
C ASN A 34 -19.41 4.01 -17.58
N THR A 35 -18.14 4.05 -17.97
CA THR A 35 -17.55 3.10 -18.92
C THR A 35 -17.04 1.83 -18.25
N ILE A 36 -17.02 1.77 -16.91
CA ILE A 36 -16.52 0.64 -16.13
C ILE A 36 -17.68 -0.25 -15.72
N PRO A 37 -17.75 -1.51 -16.20
CA PRO A 37 -18.91 -2.38 -15.95
C PRO A 37 -19.03 -2.82 -14.48
N GLU A 38 -17.90 -3.17 -13.82
CA GLU A 38 -17.92 -3.61 -12.43
C GLU A 38 -17.36 -2.52 -11.50
N LYS A 39 -18.20 -2.06 -10.57
CA LYS A 39 -17.86 -0.98 -9.64
C LYS A 39 -18.08 -1.44 -8.20
N ILE A 40 -17.00 -1.58 -7.43
CA ILE A 40 -16.99 -2.14 -6.08
C ILE A 40 -16.51 -1.09 -5.09
N ALA A 41 -17.30 -0.84 -4.06
CA ALA A 41 -16.94 -0.04 -2.90
C ALA A 41 -16.78 -0.94 -1.68
N LEU A 42 -15.55 -1.14 -1.22
CA LEU A 42 -15.30 -1.72 0.10
C LEU A 42 -15.60 -0.65 1.15
N ALA A 43 -16.44 -0.97 2.10
CA ALA A 43 -16.90 -0.03 3.12
C ALA A 43 -16.54 -0.57 4.51
N TYR A 44 -15.86 0.23 5.31
CA TYR A 44 -15.55 -0.14 6.68
C TYR A 44 -16.81 -0.32 7.50
N THR A 45 -16.90 -1.40 8.28
CA THR A 45 -17.97 -1.61 9.27
C THR A 45 -17.81 -0.68 10.47
N GLU A 46 -16.59 -0.14 10.67
CA GLU A 46 -16.26 0.83 11.71
C GLU A 46 -16.30 2.25 11.14
N LEU A 47 -16.42 3.25 12.02
CA LEU A 47 -16.35 4.68 11.70
C LEU A 47 -17.39 5.13 10.66
N THR A 48 -18.59 4.58 10.73
CA THR A 48 -19.67 4.82 9.75
C THR A 48 -20.19 6.27 9.76
N ASP A 49 -20.11 6.95 10.92
CA ASP A 49 -20.62 8.32 11.11
C ASP A 49 -19.51 9.37 11.20
N CYS A 50 -18.27 8.99 10.77
CA CYS A 50 -17.12 9.86 10.91
C CYS A 50 -16.90 10.74 9.67
N LEU A 51 -16.64 12.04 9.90
CA LEU A 51 -16.17 13.01 8.91
C LEU A 51 -16.95 12.94 7.57
N PHE A 52 -16.28 12.59 6.48
CA PHE A 52 -16.85 12.53 5.13
C PHE A 52 -17.48 11.18 4.77
N ARG A 53 -17.56 10.21 5.71
CA ARG A 53 -18.01 8.86 5.40
C ARG A 53 -19.37 8.82 4.72
N SER A 54 -20.39 9.45 5.31
CA SER A 54 -21.75 9.49 4.71
C SER A 54 -21.78 10.17 3.35
N HIS A 55 -20.96 11.23 3.16
CA HIS A 55 -20.84 11.90 1.88
C HIS A 55 -20.22 10.95 0.81
N ASN A 56 -19.14 10.26 1.16
CA ASN A 56 -18.48 9.32 0.26
C ASN A 56 -19.40 8.13 -0.06
N ASP A 57 -20.11 7.59 0.93
CA ASP A 57 -21.07 6.51 0.72
C ASP A 57 -22.16 6.90 -0.30
N ASN A 58 -22.76 8.08 -0.16
CA ASN A 58 -23.78 8.57 -1.09
C ASN A 58 -23.19 8.74 -2.49
N LYS A 59 -22.02 9.35 -2.61
CA LYS A 59 -21.34 9.55 -3.88
C LYS A 59 -21.08 8.23 -4.62
N TYR A 60 -20.55 7.21 -3.94
CA TYR A 60 -20.34 5.89 -4.54
C TYR A 60 -21.66 5.22 -4.94
N ARG A 61 -22.75 5.36 -4.14
CA ARG A 61 -24.07 4.85 -4.51
C ARG A 61 -24.63 5.53 -5.75
N ASP A 62 -24.54 6.86 -5.83
CA ASP A 62 -25.00 7.65 -6.97
C ASP A 62 -24.25 7.28 -8.26
N LEU A 63 -22.98 6.86 -8.15
CA LEU A 63 -22.17 6.34 -9.26
C LEU A 63 -22.42 4.86 -9.58
N GLY A 64 -23.32 4.19 -8.85
CA GLY A 64 -23.70 2.80 -9.07
C GLY A 64 -22.70 1.78 -8.58
N PHE A 65 -21.93 2.07 -7.53
CA PHE A 65 -21.05 1.10 -6.91
C PHE A 65 -21.79 0.10 -6.04
N THR A 66 -21.43 -1.18 -6.14
CA THR A 66 -21.88 -2.24 -5.23
C THR A 66 -21.07 -2.18 -3.95
N PHE A 67 -21.76 -2.12 -2.80
CA PHE A 67 -21.11 -2.02 -1.49
C PHE A 67 -20.87 -3.38 -0.88
N HIS A 68 -19.65 -3.59 -0.36
CA HIS A 68 -19.29 -4.71 0.48
C HIS A 68 -18.77 -4.17 1.83
N ASN A 69 -19.53 -4.46 2.89
CA ASN A 69 -19.14 -4.04 4.25
C ASN A 69 -18.11 -5.03 4.80
N VAL A 70 -16.90 -4.54 5.05
CA VAL A 70 -15.75 -5.35 5.47
C VAL A 70 -15.09 -4.71 6.69
N PRO A 71 -14.86 -5.46 7.78
CA PRO A 71 -14.08 -4.95 8.90
C PRO A 71 -12.65 -4.58 8.48
N SER A 72 -12.14 -3.47 9.01
CA SER A 72 -10.84 -2.90 8.60
C SER A 72 -9.66 -3.87 8.72
N LYS A 73 -9.76 -4.86 9.61
CA LYS A 73 -8.73 -5.86 9.90
C LYS A 73 -9.03 -7.24 9.30
N ASP A 74 -10.09 -7.36 8.53
CA ASP A 74 -10.52 -8.62 7.92
C ASP A 74 -10.26 -8.61 6.41
N ILE A 75 -9.82 -9.75 5.90
CA ILE A 75 -9.61 -9.99 4.46
C ILE A 75 -10.42 -11.20 3.96
N SER A 76 -11.18 -11.86 4.84
CA SER A 76 -11.87 -13.12 4.51
C SER A 76 -12.91 -12.96 3.40
N ALA A 77 -13.51 -11.78 3.28
CA ALA A 77 -14.47 -11.46 2.22
C ALA A 77 -13.84 -11.10 0.86
N LEU A 78 -12.54 -10.79 0.82
CA LEU A 78 -11.88 -10.35 -0.42
C LEU A 78 -11.89 -11.43 -1.51
N PRO A 79 -11.57 -12.71 -1.25
CA PRO A 79 -11.59 -13.73 -2.29
C PRO A 79 -12.95 -13.82 -3.00
N GLU A 80 -14.05 -13.88 -2.26
CA GLU A 80 -15.40 -13.96 -2.84
C GLU A 80 -15.71 -12.73 -3.70
N ILE A 81 -15.33 -11.53 -3.27
CA ILE A 81 -15.53 -10.29 -4.02
C ILE A 81 -14.71 -10.31 -5.32
N LEU A 82 -13.47 -10.79 -5.26
CA LEU A 82 -12.59 -10.87 -6.43
C LEU A 82 -13.02 -11.99 -7.38
N ASP A 83 -13.52 -13.12 -6.88
CA ASP A 83 -14.12 -14.18 -7.68
C ASP A 83 -15.32 -13.66 -8.49
N LEU A 84 -16.17 -12.80 -7.91
CA LEU A 84 -17.25 -12.15 -8.63
C LEU A 84 -16.76 -11.28 -9.79
N VAL A 85 -15.67 -10.53 -9.59
CA VAL A 85 -15.04 -9.74 -10.67
C VAL A 85 -14.51 -10.65 -11.77
N CYS A 86 -13.79 -11.71 -11.41
CA CYS A 86 -13.23 -12.67 -12.35
C CYS A 86 -14.32 -13.42 -13.14
N SER A 87 -15.37 -13.89 -12.47
CA SER A 87 -16.43 -14.69 -13.09
C SER A 87 -17.27 -13.91 -14.11
N LYS A 88 -17.44 -12.61 -13.92
CA LYS A 88 -18.16 -11.72 -14.84
C LYS A 88 -17.34 -11.32 -16.06
N ASN A 89 -16.03 -11.43 -15.99
CA ASN A 89 -15.10 -11.04 -17.05
C ASN A 89 -14.48 -12.28 -17.71
N ARG A 90 -15.04 -12.70 -18.85
CA ARG A 90 -14.54 -13.87 -19.61
C ARG A 90 -13.54 -13.50 -20.73
N LYS A 91 -12.81 -12.42 -20.55
CA LYS A 91 -11.81 -11.94 -21.50
C LYS A 91 -10.47 -12.64 -21.26
N LYS A 92 -9.60 -12.65 -22.29
CA LYS A 92 -8.22 -13.12 -22.13
C LYS A 92 -7.42 -12.26 -21.16
N ASN A 93 -7.66 -10.96 -21.13
CA ASN A 93 -6.99 -9.99 -20.27
C ASN A 93 -8.01 -9.33 -19.33
N LEU A 94 -7.61 -9.10 -18.10
CA LEU A 94 -8.41 -8.45 -17.06
C LEU A 94 -7.69 -7.19 -16.57
N ASP A 95 -8.33 -6.02 -16.71
CA ASP A 95 -7.81 -4.73 -16.27
C ASP A 95 -8.63 -4.19 -15.11
N ILE A 96 -8.03 -4.12 -13.91
CA ILE A 96 -8.70 -3.67 -12.67
C ILE A 96 -8.03 -2.41 -12.15
N LEU A 97 -8.82 -1.35 -11.96
CA LEU A 97 -8.40 -0.12 -11.27
C LEU A 97 -8.65 -0.27 -9.77
N ILE A 98 -7.62 -0.04 -8.96
CA ILE A 98 -7.65 -0.21 -7.52
C ILE A 98 -7.28 1.11 -6.84
N ASP A 99 -8.27 1.79 -6.25
CA ASP A 99 -8.00 2.95 -5.40
C ASP A 99 -7.61 2.50 -4.00
N TYR A 100 -6.30 2.44 -3.73
CA TYR A 100 -5.80 2.05 -2.41
C TYR A 100 -5.60 3.23 -1.44
N THR A 101 -6.06 4.44 -1.82
CA THR A 101 -5.93 5.68 -1.02
C THR A 101 -6.41 5.49 0.41
N SER A 102 -7.62 4.98 0.57
CA SER A 102 -8.24 4.74 1.88
C SER A 102 -8.18 3.27 2.33
N MET A 103 -7.66 2.34 1.51
CA MET A 103 -7.53 0.92 1.88
C MET A 103 -6.59 0.73 3.07
N THR A 104 -6.90 -0.23 3.94
CA THR A 104 -5.91 -0.74 4.91
C THR A 104 -4.82 -1.51 4.17
N LYS A 105 -3.64 -1.59 4.78
CA LYS A 105 -2.48 -2.30 4.19
C LYS A 105 -2.79 -3.77 3.90
N ILE A 106 -3.59 -4.42 4.75
CA ILE A 106 -3.95 -5.83 4.57
C ILE A 106 -4.86 -6.06 3.37
N TRP A 107 -5.74 -5.09 3.02
CA TRP A 107 -6.66 -5.26 1.90
C TRP A 107 -5.92 -5.23 0.56
N TYR A 108 -5.11 -4.20 0.28
CA TYR A 108 -4.41 -4.18 -1.01
C TYR A 108 -3.28 -5.22 -1.11
N ASN A 109 -2.71 -5.66 0.03
CA ASN A 109 -1.84 -6.84 0.05
C ASN A 109 -2.64 -8.12 -0.23
N GLY A 110 -3.84 -8.25 0.33
CA GLY A 110 -4.74 -9.39 0.06
C GLY A 110 -5.13 -9.47 -1.41
N ILE A 111 -5.41 -8.34 -2.05
CA ILE A 111 -5.69 -8.27 -3.49
C ILE A 111 -4.46 -8.73 -4.31
N LEU A 112 -3.25 -8.25 -3.98
CA LEU A 112 -2.03 -8.69 -4.65
C LEU A 112 -1.81 -10.20 -4.51
N ASN A 113 -1.96 -10.74 -3.30
CA ASN A 113 -1.77 -12.17 -3.06
C ASN A 113 -2.80 -13.01 -3.81
N TYR A 114 -4.08 -12.61 -3.80
CA TYR A 114 -5.13 -13.31 -4.54
C TYR A 114 -4.76 -13.48 -6.02
N PHE A 115 -4.36 -12.39 -6.70
CA PHE A 115 -4.02 -12.46 -8.11
C PHE A 115 -2.65 -13.10 -8.38
N SER A 116 -1.75 -13.14 -7.41
CA SER A 116 -0.49 -13.89 -7.55
C SER A 116 -0.65 -15.41 -7.45
N GLU A 117 -1.76 -15.86 -6.85
CA GLU A 117 -2.10 -17.27 -6.66
C GLU A 117 -3.19 -17.74 -7.63
N LEU A 118 -3.72 -16.83 -8.47
CA LEU A 118 -4.81 -17.15 -9.40
C LEU A 118 -4.30 -18.04 -10.52
N GLU A 119 -4.80 -19.27 -10.57
CA GLU A 119 -4.45 -20.25 -11.58
C GLU A 119 -5.23 -19.99 -12.89
N GLU A 120 -4.50 -19.91 -14.02
CA GLU A 120 -4.89 -20.06 -15.45
C GLU A 120 -6.24 -19.50 -15.96
N SER A 121 -6.90 -18.59 -15.23
CA SER A 121 -8.19 -18.03 -15.68
C SER A 121 -8.04 -16.93 -16.74
N PHE A 122 -6.87 -16.24 -16.77
CA PHE A 122 -6.57 -15.12 -17.66
C PHE A 122 -5.14 -15.20 -18.14
N ALA A 123 -4.88 -14.80 -19.39
CA ALA A 123 -3.50 -14.69 -19.88
C ALA A 123 -2.75 -13.55 -19.18
N HIS A 124 -3.44 -12.42 -18.96
CA HIS A 124 -2.89 -11.29 -18.22
C HIS A 124 -3.92 -10.72 -17.28
N VAL A 125 -3.50 -10.46 -16.03
CA VAL A 125 -4.23 -9.63 -15.07
C VAL A 125 -3.43 -8.36 -14.79
N ASN A 126 -3.98 -7.21 -15.17
CA ASN A 126 -3.41 -5.90 -14.98
C ASN A 126 -4.07 -5.22 -13.78
N LEU A 127 -3.36 -5.08 -12.69
CA LEU A 127 -3.80 -4.32 -11.52
C LEU A 127 -3.21 -2.90 -11.58
N TRP A 128 -4.10 -1.91 -11.68
CA TRP A 128 -3.74 -0.50 -11.74
C TRP A 128 -3.98 0.14 -10.39
N PHE A 129 -2.93 0.20 -9.57
CA PHE A 129 -3.01 0.81 -8.24
C PHE A 129 -2.95 2.32 -8.34
N CYS A 130 -4.02 2.99 -7.86
CA CYS A 130 -4.15 4.43 -7.82
C CYS A 130 -4.12 4.96 -6.40
N TYR A 131 -3.40 6.05 -6.17
CA TYR A 131 -3.30 6.69 -4.87
C TYR A 131 -3.48 8.21 -5.00
N SER A 132 -4.35 8.75 -4.16
CA SER A 132 -4.55 10.20 -4.03
C SER A 132 -3.67 10.73 -2.89
N PRO A 133 -2.64 11.53 -3.15
CA PRO A 133 -1.88 12.18 -2.10
C PRO A 133 -2.76 13.11 -1.24
N SER A 134 -2.26 13.52 -0.08
CA SER A 134 -2.96 14.47 0.78
C SER A 134 -2.13 15.71 1.03
N GLU A 135 -2.82 16.81 1.33
CA GLU A 135 -2.21 17.95 2.00
C GLU A 135 -1.48 17.50 3.26
N PHE A 136 -0.53 18.30 3.69
CA PHE A 136 0.19 18.01 4.93
C PHE A 136 -0.76 17.92 6.11
N THR A 137 -0.67 16.82 6.82
CA THR A 137 -1.41 16.60 8.07
C THR A 137 -0.40 16.24 9.15
N LYS A 138 -0.37 17.03 10.20
CA LYS A 138 0.53 16.77 11.34
C LYS A 138 0.14 15.46 12.03
N ALA A 139 1.13 14.68 12.43
CA ALA A 139 0.91 13.48 13.19
C ALA A 139 0.19 13.80 14.52
N HIS A 140 -0.85 13.04 14.85
CA HIS A 140 -1.40 13.08 16.19
C HIS A 140 -0.44 12.42 17.16
N SER A 141 -0.05 13.14 18.22
CA SER A 141 0.98 12.73 19.19
C SER A 141 0.59 11.53 20.07
N ASP A 142 -0.65 11.07 20.02
CA ASP A 142 -1.21 10.14 21.00
C ASP A 142 -1.31 8.68 20.56
N VAL A 143 -0.49 8.23 19.60
CA VAL A 143 -0.43 6.79 19.29
C VAL A 143 0.48 6.09 20.31
N SER A 144 0.01 6.02 21.57
CA SER A 144 0.74 5.38 22.66
C SER A 144 0.60 3.85 22.71
N ASN A 145 -0.20 3.24 21.83
CA ASN A 145 -0.40 1.79 21.85
C ASN A 145 0.50 1.10 20.82
N ARG A 146 1.65 0.68 21.32
CA ARG A 146 2.70 -0.06 20.62
C ARG A 146 2.39 -1.55 20.64
N PHE A 147 1.52 -2.02 19.75
CA PHE A 147 1.40 -3.46 19.53
C PHE A 147 2.14 -3.81 18.25
N PHE A 148 3.25 -4.52 18.43
CA PHE A 148 3.93 -5.21 17.36
C PHE A 148 3.37 -6.62 17.30
N ASP A 149 2.89 -7.05 16.16
CA ASP A 149 2.55 -8.45 15.99
C ASP A 149 3.85 -9.25 15.98
N PRO A 150 4.10 -10.12 16.99
CA PRO A 150 5.41 -10.73 17.18
C PRO A 150 5.70 -11.89 16.22
N VAL A 151 4.87 -12.13 15.22
CA VAL A 151 5.11 -13.21 14.28
C VAL A 151 6.22 -12.84 13.30
N ILE A 152 7.45 -12.77 13.84
CA ILE A 152 8.62 -13.00 13.01
C ILE A 152 8.74 -14.52 12.92
N PRO A 153 8.74 -15.10 11.72
CA PRO A 153 9.24 -16.45 11.59
C PRO A 153 10.66 -16.43 12.16
N LYS A 154 10.91 -17.20 13.22
CA LYS A 154 12.28 -17.45 13.69
C LYS A 154 13.12 -17.72 12.46
N SER A 155 14.31 -17.13 12.39
CA SER A 155 15.23 -17.25 11.28
C SER A 155 15.24 -18.67 10.72
N GLN A 156 14.70 -18.87 9.53
CA GLN A 156 14.87 -20.12 8.81
C GLN A 156 16.27 -20.09 8.21
N GLY A 157 17.25 -20.63 8.94
CA GLY A 157 18.64 -20.73 8.49
C GLY A 157 19.61 -19.83 9.25
N ASN A 158 20.92 -19.98 8.94
CA ASN A 158 22.01 -19.26 9.60
C ASN A 158 22.31 -17.87 9.01
N LYS A 159 21.44 -17.30 8.14
CA LYS A 159 21.67 -15.99 7.56
C LYS A 159 21.38 -14.88 8.58
N PRO A 160 22.25 -13.86 8.69
CA PRO A 160 21.97 -12.69 9.50
C PRO A 160 20.75 -11.91 8.97
N VAL A 161 20.04 -11.25 9.87
CA VAL A 161 18.85 -10.46 9.51
C VAL A 161 19.25 -9.08 9.02
N ALA A 162 18.74 -8.69 7.85
CA ALA A 162 18.78 -7.32 7.36
C ALA A 162 17.37 -6.72 7.37
N LEU A 163 17.23 -5.61 8.08
CA LEU A 163 15.97 -4.87 8.22
C LEU A 163 15.94 -3.69 7.25
N ILE A 164 14.88 -3.63 6.44
CA ILE A 164 14.61 -2.52 5.53
C ILE A 164 13.39 -1.77 6.04
N LEU A 165 13.63 -0.59 6.57
CA LEU A 165 12.61 0.28 7.13
C LEU A 165 12.14 1.31 6.12
N GLY A 166 10.84 1.35 5.83
CA GLY A 166 10.22 2.54 5.25
C GLY A 166 9.80 3.47 6.37
N LEU A 167 10.47 4.61 6.52
CA LEU A 167 10.25 5.52 7.64
C LEU A 167 8.94 6.30 7.49
N GLY A 168 8.17 6.35 8.57
CA GLY A 168 7.05 7.24 8.79
C GLY A 168 7.38 8.31 9.83
N PHE A 169 6.39 9.13 10.16
CA PHE A 169 6.55 10.21 11.15
C PHE A 169 6.06 9.80 12.57
N GLU A 170 5.80 8.53 12.81
CA GLU A 170 5.43 8.01 14.12
C GLU A 170 6.68 7.86 15.00
N LYS A 171 6.80 8.70 16.03
CA LYS A 171 8.00 8.79 16.88
C LYS A 171 8.32 7.46 17.56
N GLY A 172 9.59 7.04 17.47
CA GLY A 172 10.15 5.87 18.18
C GLY A 172 9.80 4.52 17.59
N ARG A 173 8.81 4.42 16.69
CA ARG A 173 8.31 3.15 16.15
C ARG A 173 9.37 2.38 15.37
N SER A 174 10.09 3.06 14.50
CA SER A 174 11.17 2.46 13.70
C SER A 174 12.33 1.97 14.57
N GLU A 175 12.67 2.73 15.62
CA GLU A 175 13.74 2.37 16.55
C GLU A 175 13.37 1.16 17.41
N ASP A 176 12.14 1.12 17.93
CA ASP A 176 11.65 0.00 18.74
C ASP A 176 11.64 -1.29 17.92
N LEU A 177 11.21 -1.21 16.64
CA LEU A 177 11.22 -2.36 15.74
C LEU A 177 12.63 -2.85 15.44
N ALA A 178 13.58 -1.95 15.16
CA ALA A 178 14.96 -2.31 14.88
C ALA A 178 15.60 -3.04 16.09
N LYS A 179 15.29 -2.61 17.31
CA LYS A 179 15.74 -3.28 18.55
C LYS A 179 15.09 -4.65 18.73
N GLN A 180 13.79 -4.76 18.46
CA GLN A 180 13.05 -6.01 18.65
C GLN A 180 13.50 -7.11 17.70
N LEU A 181 13.88 -6.76 16.48
CA LEU A 181 14.33 -7.70 15.44
C LEU A 181 15.77 -8.14 15.60
N ASP A 182 16.55 -7.48 16.46
CA ASP A 182 17.99 -7.72 16.60
C ASP A 182 18.71 -7.81 15.24
N ALA A 183 18.35 -6.89 14.33
CA ALA A 183 18.86 -6.89 12.98
C ALA A 183 20.35 -6.54 12.95
N GLN A 184 21.16 -7.36 12.28
CA GLN A 184 22.60 -7.13 12.13
C GLN A 184 22.89 -5.91 11.27
N VAL A 185 21.99 -5.63 10.32
CA VAL A 185 22.05 -4.42 9.52
C VAL A 185 20.65 -3.84 9.31
N THR A 186 20.57 -2.51 9.43
CA THR A 186 19.31 -1.77 9.21
C THR A 186 19.54 -0.71 8.14
N PHE A 187 18.64 -0.70 7.15
CA PHE A 187 18.56 0.31 6.11
C PHE A 187 17.27 1.13 6.30
N ALA A 188 17.39 2.44 6.19
CA ALA A 188 16.30 3.37 6.38
C ALA A 188 15.95 4.05 5.05
N PHE A 189 14.73 3.85 4.56
CA PHE A 189 14.21 4.49 3.36
C PHE A 189 13.21 5.56 3.75
N TYR A 190 13.31 6.75 3.18
CA TYR A 190 12.32 7.82 3.38
C TYR A 190 12.09 8.65 2.12
N ALA A 191 10.90 9.22 2.03
CA ALA A 191 10.51 10.05 0.89
C ALA A 191 11.20 11.41 0.96
N ASP A 192 12.05 11.71 -0.04
CA ASP A 192 12.69 13.00 -0.24
C ASP A 192 13.11 13.11 -1.73
N PRO A 193 12.43 13.94 -2.53
CA PRO A 193 11.33 14.82 -2.16
C PRO A 193 10.02 14.09 -1.84
N ALA A 194 9.28 14.62 -0.86
CA ALA A 194 7.90 14.26 -0.54
C ALA A 194 6.92 15.20 -1.26
N TYR A 195 5.61 14.96 -1.14
CA TYR A 195 4.59 15.87 -1.67
C TYR A 195 4.61 17.25 -1.02
N ASP A 196 5.03 17.30 0.24
CA ASP A 196 5.19 18.50 1.03
C ASP A 196 6.46 18.33 1.85
N GLU A 197 7.34 19.33 1.81
CA GLU A 197 8.64 19.30 2.52
C GLU A 197 8.50 19.15 4.03
N ARG A 198 7.35 19.56 4.56
CA ARG A 198 7.04 19.37 6.00
C ARG A 198 7.02 17.91 6.39
N TYR A 199 6.60 16.99 5.49
CA TYR A 199 6.66 15.55 5.74
C TYR A 199 8.11 15.07 5.90
N VAL A 200 9.04 15.59 5.07
CA VAL A 200 10.47 15.24 5.17
C VAL A 200 11.00 15.62 6.55
N SER A 201 10.73 16.85 6.99
CA SER A 201 11.16 17.36 8.28
C SER A 201 10.59 16.54 9.45
N GLU A 202 9.30 16.22 9.43
CA GLU A 202 8.64 15.41 10.45
C GLU A 202 9.21 13.98 10.51
N VAL A 203 9.47 13.35 9.37
CA VAL A 203 10.06 12.00 9.31
C VAL A 203 11.47 12.01 9.91
N LEU A 204 12.31 12.97 9.53
CA LEU A 204 13.69 13.07 10.04
C LEU A 204 13.70 13.34 11.53
N GLN A 205 12.84 14.24 12.03
CA GLN A 205 12.73 14.55 13.45
C GLN A 205 12.23 13.35 14.25
N SER A 206 11.19 12.66 13.76
CA SER A 206 10.58 11.52 14.47
C SER A 206 11.50 10.31 14.56
N ASN A 207 12.44 10.17 13.61
CA ASN A 207 13.38 9.04 13.55
C ASN A 207 14.82 9.43 13.91
N GLN A 208 15.06 10.61 14.48
CA GLN A 208 16.41 11.14 14.74
C GLN A 208 17.29 10.17 15.53
N ALA A 209 16.76 9.50 16.55
CA ALA A 209 17.51 8.58 17.41
C ALA A 209 18.00 7.35 16.61
N LEU A 210 17.15 6.80 15.75
CA LEU A 210 17.51 5.70 14.84
C LEU A 210 18.53 6.15 13.80
N LEU A 211 18.31 7.29 13.13
CA LEU A 211 19.18 7.79 12.06
C LEU A 211 20.58 8.13 12.53
N LYS A 212 20.76 8.52 13.80
CA LYS A 212 22.10 8.71 14.40
C LYS A 212 22.90 7.43 14.59
N ARG A 213 22.23 6.26 14.61
CA ARG A 213 22.86 4.93 14.79
C ARG A 213 23.13 4.22 13.47
N ILE A 214 22.51 4.66 12.40
CA ILE A 214 22.66 4.10 11.06
C ILE A 214 23.70 4.93 10.31
N SER A 215 24.67 4.26 9.66
CA SER A 215 25.65 4.94 8.80
C SER A 215 24.96 5.57 7.57
N GLN A 216 25.50 6.68 7.08
CA GLN A 216 24.88 7.49 6.02
C GLN A 216 24.62 6.72 4.72
N ASP A 217 25.49 5.76 4.39
CA ASP A 217 25.34 4.88 3.22
C ASP A 217 24.14 3.92 3.30
N LYS A 218 23.53 3.79 4.49
CA LYS A 218 22.33 2.97 4.74
C LYS A 218 21.06 3.79 4.88
N ILE A 219 21.12 5.09 4.65
CA ILE A 219 19.98 6.00 4.65
C ILE A 219 19.68 6.37 3.20
N ILE A 220 18.56 5.86 2.66
CA ILE A 220 18.22 5.95 1.26
C ILE A 220 17.00 6.87 1.08
N LYS A 221 17.16 7.85 0.21
CA LYS A 221 16.09 8.75 -0.21
C LYS A 221 15.42 8.22 -1.47
N TYR A 222 14.12 8.48 -1.59
CA TYR A 222 13.39 8.21 -2.82
C TYR A 222 12.34 9.28 -3.10
N PRO A 223 12.10 9.64 -4.38
CA PRO A 223 11.03 10.57 -4.75
C PRO A 223 9.68 9.88 -4.63
N ILE A 224 8.77 10.42 -3.81
CA ILE A 224 7.48 9.78 -3.50
C ILE A 224 6.56 9.63 -4.73
N TYR A 225 6.72 10.49 -5.72
CA TYR A 225 5.88 10.53 -6.93
C TYR A 225 6.38 9.63 -8.07
N ASP A 226 7.57 9.04 -7.94
CA ASP A 226 8.14 8.14 -8.95
C ASP A 226 8.15 6.69 -8.43
N LEU A 227 7.00 6.01 -8.60
CA LEU A 227 6.81 4.65 -8.14
C LEU A 227 7.71 3.65 -8.87
N ASN A 228 8.07 3.90 -10.13
CA ASN A 228 9.00 3.05 -10.89
C ASN A 228 10.40 3.13 -10.27
N SER A 229 10.90 4.34 -10.00
CA SER A 229 12.19 4.54 -9.35
C SER A 229 12.25 3.90 -7.96
N ILE A 230 11.16 3.98 -7.18
CA ILE A 230 11.07 3.31 -5.87
C ILE A 230 11.17 1.79 -6.05
N ASN A 231 10.38 1.21 -6.98
CA ASN A 231 10.38 -0.22 -7.23
C ASN A 231 11.74 -0.72 -7.70
N GLU A 232 12.35 -0.06 -8.67
CA GLU A 232 13.66 -0.43 -9.21
C GLU A 232 14.75 -0.38 -8.14
N SER A 233 14.81 0.73 -7.41
CA SER A 233 15.82 0.92 -6.35
C SER A 233 15.67 -0.13 -5.24
N LEU A 234 14.44 -0.34 -4.76
CA LEU A 234 14.15 -1.31 -3.71
C LEU A 234 14.45 -2.75 -4.20
N THR A 235 14.03 -3.09 -5.41
CA THR A 235 14.25 -4.42 -6.00
C THR A 235 15.74 -4.69 -6.16
N LYS A 236 16.49 -3.78 -6.81
CA LYS A 236 17.93 -3.91 -7.03
C LYS A 236 18.69 -4.07 -5.71
N PHE A 237 18.29 -3.30 -4.71
CA PHE A 237 18.88 -3.36 -3.37
C PHE A 237 18.61 -4.71 -2.69
N CYS A 238 17.36 -5.16 -2.68
CA CYS A 238 16.95 -6.39 -2.01
C CYS A 238 17.48 -7.65 -2.69
N ILE A 239 17.50 -7.71 -4.04
CA ILE A 239 18.03 -8.88 -4.77
C ILE A 239 19.46 -9.18 -4.38
N ASN A 240 20.32 -8.16 -4.28
CA ASN A 240 21.72 -8.36 -3.89
C ASN A 240 21.85 -8.78 -2.42
N LEU A 241 21.07 -8.15 -1.54
CA LEU A 241 21.20 -8.36 -0.10
C LEU A 241 20.62 -9.73 0.35
N ARG A 242 19.56 -10.25 -0.31
CA ARG A 242 18.94 -11.55 0.03
C ARG A 242 19.88 -12.75 -0.17
N LEU A 243 20.95 -12.60 -0.95
CA LEU A 243 21.93 -13.67 -1.14
C LEU A 243 22.67 -13.99 0.16
N SER A 244 22.96 -12.98 0.97
CA SER A 244 23.72 -13.08 2.21
C SER A 244 22.92 -12.91 3.49
N HIS A 245 21.73 -12.31 3.41
CA HIS A 245 20.88 -11.98 4.57
C HIS A 245 19.47 -12.53 4.43
N GLN A 246 18.82 -12.76 5.57
CA GLN A 246 17.36 -12.88 5.64
C GLN A 246 16.78 -11.47 5.66
N LEU A 247 15.99 -11.12 4.62
CA LEU A 247 15.42 -9.79 4.52
C LEU A 247 14.08 -9.70 5.26
N VAL A 248 13.92 -8.61 6.00
CA VAL A 248 12.65 -8.20 6.61
C VAL A 248 12.32 -6.79 6.14
N LEU A 249 11.24 -6.63 5.38
CA LEU A 249 10.70 -5.34 4.98
C LEU A 249 9.71 -4.86 6.04
N ALA A 250 9.92 -3.67 6.56
CA ALA A 250 9.03 -3.03 7.51
C ALA A 250 8.54 -1.67 6.98
N PRO A 251 7.48 -1.64 6.16
CA PRO A 251 6.97 -0.43 5.56
C PRO A 251 6.10 0.35 6.55
N ILE A 252 6.71 1.09 7.46
CA ILE A 252 6.03 1.96 8.42
C ILE A 252 5.57 3.27 7.75
N GLY A 253 6.27 3.69 6.72
CA GLY A 253 6.07 4.93 5.99
C GLY A 253 4.85 4.97 5.06
N PRO A 254 4.90 5.82 4.02
CA PRO A 254 3.77 6.11 3.15
C PRO A 254 3.32 4.89 2.34
N LYS A 255 2.02 4.87 2.00
CA LYS A 255 1.40 3.78 1.24
C LYS A 255 2.07 3.46 -0.10
N PRO A 256 2.55 4.44 -0.90
CA PRO A 256 3.27 4.12 -2.14
C PRO A 256 4.50 3.23 -1.91
N PHE A 257 5.33 3.53 -0.91
CA PHE A 257 6.46 2.68 -0.55
C PHE A 257 6.00 1.30 -0.03
N THR A 258 4.91 1.28 0.75
CA THR A 258 4.33 0.03 1.25
C THR A 258 3.89 -0.89 0.11
N LEU A 259 3.26 -0.33 -0.94
CA LEU A 259 2.86 -1.09 -2.13
C LEU A 259 4.07 -1.73 -2.81
N MET A 260 5.17 -0.99 -2.98
CA MET A 260 6.40 -1.54 -3.57
C MET A 260 6.99 -2.69 -2.73
N CYS A 261 6.94 -2.58 -1.39
CA CYS A 261 7.35 -3.67 -0.51
C CYS A 261 6.46 -4.92 -0.68
N PHE A 262 5.16 -4.75 -0.86
CA PHE A 262 4.23 -5.86 -1.08
C PHE A 262 4.48 -6.54 -2.42
N ILE A 263 4.62 -5.77 -3.50
CA ILE A 263 4.96 -6.31 -4.84
C ILE A 263 6.26 -7.11 -4.78
N LEU A 264 7.27 -6.58 -4.10
CA LEU A 264 8.56 -7.25 -3.97
C LEU A 264 8.45 -8.56 -3.19
N SER A 265 7.71 -8.59 -2.07
CA SER A 265 7.54 -9.82 -1.29
C SER A 265 6.66 -10.86 -1.98
N THR A 266 5.70 -10.44 -2.80
CA THR A 266 4.92 -11.34 -3.65
C THR A 266 5.81 -12.00 -4.71
N ARG A 267 6.72 -11.22 -5.33
CA ARG A 267 7.67 -11.75 -6.33
C ARG A 267 8.75 -12.64 -5.71
N TYR A 268 9.16 -12.37 -4.48
CA TYR A 268 10.22 -13.09 -3.76
C TYR A 268 9.74 -13.52 -2.37
N PRO A 269 9.13 -14.70 -2.23
CA PRO A 269 8.51 -15.17 -0.97
C PRO A 269 9.47 -15.38 0.20
N ASP A 270 10.78 -15.47 -0.06
CA ASP A 270 11.83 -15.49 0.97
C ASP A 270 12.05 -14.13 1.66
N ILE A 271 11.65 -13.03 1.02
CA ILE A 271 11.63 -11.70 1.63
C ILE A 271 10.42 -11.56 2.54
N LYS A 272 10.65 -11.42 3.84
CA LYS A 272 9.59 -11.36 4.83
C LYS A 272 9.05 -9.94 4.99
N LEU A 273 7.74 -9.83 5.12
CA LEU A 273 7.06 -8.58 5.46
C LEU A 273 6.81 -8.52 6.95
N TRP A 274 7.20 -7.41 7.57
CA TRP A 274 6.77 -7.08 8.91
C TRP A 274 5.36 -6.47 8.86
N LYS A 275 4.40 -7.19 9.43
CA LYS A 275 3.03 -6.69 9.52
C LYS A 275 2.95 -5.67 10.66
N VAL A 276 2.90 -4.40 10.31
CA VAL A 276 2.66 -3.35 11.29
C VAL A 276 1.16 -3.25 11.53
N SER A 277 0.70 -3.83 12.63
CA SER A 277 -0.67 -3.62 13.12
C SER A 277 -0.71 -2.34 13.93
N THR A 278 -1.66 -1.48 13.63
CA THR A 278 -2.02 -0.36 14.50
C THR A 278 -3.17 -0.84 15.38
N ALA A 279 -2.84 -1.28 16.60
CA ALA A 279 -3.84 -1.47 17.62
C ALA A 279 -4.06 -0.12 18.32
N GLY A 280 -5.27 0.42 18.26
CA GLY A 280 -5.64 1.66 18.92
C GLY A 280 -6.85 2.30 18.26
N ASN A 281 -7.63 3.02 19.03
CA ASN A 281 -8.68 3.89 18.50
C ASN A 281 -7.98 5.05 17.77
N PHE A 282 -8.01 5.03 16.44
CA PHE A 282 -7.60 6.18 15.66
C PHE A 282 -8.61 7.32 15.89
N ALA A 283 -8.14 8.46 16.33
CA ALA A 283 -8.90 9.68 16.13
C ALA A 283 -8.99 9.89 14.61
N ALA A 284 -10.20 9.81 14.07
CA ALA A 284 -10.43 10.07 12.65
C ALA A 284 -10.00 11.51 12.34
N SER A 285 -9.09 11.67 11.40
CA SER A 285 -8.68 12.98 10.90
C SER A 285 -8.89 13.04 9.41
N ASP A 286 -9.37 14.17 8.91
CA ASP A 286 -9.51 14.38 7.48
C ASP A 286 -8.15 14.53 6.81
N ARG A 287 -8.06 14.00 5.59
CA ARG A 287 -6.96 14.22 4.65
C ARG A 287 -7.55 14.67 3.34
N LYS A 288 -7.32 15.94 3.02
CA LYS A 288 -7.77 16.53 1.76
C LYS A 288 -6.87 16.09 0.62
N PRO A 289 -7.43 15.86 -0.58
CA PRO A 289 -6.62 15.49 -1.75
C PRO A 289 -5.67 16.62 -2.13
N TYR A 290 -4.47 16.26 -2.56
CA TYR A 290 -3.43 17.21 -2.96
C TYR A 290 -2.63 16.69 -4.15
N GLY A 291 -2.49 17.51 -5.17
CA GLY A 291 -1.69 17.19 -6.35
C GLY A 291 -2.32 16.14 -7.26
N GLU A 292 -1.48 15.50 -8.05
CA GLU A 292 -1.87 14.50 -9.04
C GLU A 292 -2.01 13.11 -8.43
N LEU A 293 -2.81 12.26 -9.09
CA LEU A 293 -2.93 10.86 -8.76
C LEU A 293 -1.63 10.12 -9.07
N LEU A 294 -1.21 9.24 -8.17
CA LEU A 294 -0.16 8.29 -8.46
C LEU A 294 -0.75 7.01 -9.01
N LEU A 295 -0.16 6.52 -10.07
CA LEU A 295 -0.59 5.30 -10.73
C LEU A 295 0.58 4.34 -10.88
N TYR A 296 0.35 3.06 -10.55
CA TYR A 296 1.31 1.98 -10.75
C TYR A 296 0.61 0.72 -11.27
N LYS A 297 1.14 0.15 -12.35
CA LYS A 297 0.60 -1.07 -12.95
C LYS A 297 1.43 -2.27 -12.54
N VAL A 298 0.75 -3.32 -12.07
CA VAL A 298 1.31 -4.66 -11.86
C VAL A 298 0.63 -5.61 -12.83
N THR A 299 1.40 -6.40 -13.55
CA THR A 299 0.86 -7.42 -14.46
C THR A 299 1.24 -8.80 -13.95
N PHE A 300 0.23 -9.64 -13.74
CA PHE A 300 0.39 -11.08 -13.56
C PHE A 300 0.14 -11.76 -14.91
N THR A 301 0.96 -12.71 -15.27
CA THR A 301 0.83 -13.49 -16.52
C THR A 301 0.96 -14.96 -16.21
N THR A 302 0.10 -15.78 -16.85
CA THR A 302 0.17 -17.23 -16.84
C THR A 302 0.89 -17.77 -18.06
N GLU A 303 1.18 -16.93 -19.08
CA GLU A 303 1.98 -17.33 -20.23
C GLU A 303 3.43 -17.52 -19.79
N GLU A 304 4.03 -18.68 -20.10
CA GLU A 304 5.47 -18.88 -19.93
C GLU A 304 6.21 -17.80 -20.74
N VAL A 305 6.98 -16.98 -20.05
CA VAL A 305 7.86 -16.02 -20.71
C VAL A 305 9.11 -16.80 -21.08
N ASP A 306 9.24 -17.18 -22.35
CA ASP A 306 10.49 -17.70 -22.91
C ASP A 306 11.58 -16.63 -22.73
N TYR A 307 12.57 -16.91 -21.89
CA TYR A 307 13.75 -16.08 -21.66
C TYR A 307 14.91 -16.51 -22.57
#